data_4fa136da956e7dc0aab27a2b9daf1577
#
_entry.id   4fa136da956e7dc0aab27a2b9daf1577
#
_cell.length_a   1.000
_cell.length_b   1.000
_cell.length_c   1.000
_cell.angle_alpha   90.00
_cell.angle_beta   90.00
_cell.angle_gamma   90.00
#
_symmetry.space_group_name_H-M   'P 1'
#
loop_
_entity.id
_entity.type
_entity.pdbx_description
1 polymer ?
#
loop_
_entity_poly.entity_id
_entity_poly.type
_entity_poly.pdbx_seq_one_letter_code
_entity_poly.pdbx_strand_id
1 'polypeptide(L)'
;MDILGATLRVYVDDLEKAIPFYEGLAGGRAMRSERGGVEVAAVGCFLLMSGPESQLEVLRKVAATIAVTDVEETLRAITSLGGDVIAGPVPTPAGRNLIARHPDGAIYEYVDRRA
;
A
#
# COMPACT_ATOMS: atom_id res chain seq x y z
N MET A 1 -5.96 -13.59 -11.42
CA MET A 1 -4.86 -13.11 -10.57
C MET A 1 -5.01 -13.67 -9.16
N ASP A 2 -3.91 -13.74 -8.44
CA ASP A 2 -3.91 -14.20 -7.07
C ASP A 2 -3.57 -13.04 -6.14
N ILE A 3 -4.21 -13.01 -4.97
CA ILE A 3 -3.85 -12.12 -3.88
C ILE A 3 -2.74 -12.81 -3.10
N LEU A 4 -1.58 -12.16 -3.01
CA LEU A 4 -0.40 -12.70 -2.35
C LEU A 4 -0.30 -12.33 -0.87
N GLY A 5 -0.93 -11.22 -0.49
CA GLY A 5 -0.91 -10.74 0.87
C GLY A 5 -1.40 -9.29 0.94
N ALA A 6 -1.46 -8.78 2.15
CA ALA A 6 -1.86 -7.40 2.39
C ALA A 6 -0.96 -6.79 3.47
N THR A 7 -0.76 -5.47 3.37
CA THR A 7 -0.05 -4.72 4.40
C THR A 7 -1.01 -3.77 5.09
N LEU A 8 -0.84 -3.64 6.40
CA LEU A 8 -1.60 -2.73 7.22
C LEU A 8 -0.84 -1.40 7.31
N ARG A 9 -1.52 -0.31 7.06
CA ARG A 9 -0.92 1.02 7.14
C ARG A 9 -0.95 1.53 8.57
N VAL A 10 0.21 1.97 9.05
CA VAL A 10 0.38 2.52 10.40
C VAL A 10 0.99 3.90 10.27
N TYR A 11 0.29 4.91 10.74
CA TYR A 11 0.75 6.30 10.68
C TYR A 11 1.39 6.67 12.01
N VAL A 12 2.66 7.07 11.97
CA VAL A 12 3.45 7.35 13.17
C VAL A 12 4.06 8.75 13.09
N ASP A 13 4.29 9.37 14.25
CA ASP A 13 4.91 10.68 14.31
C ASP A 13 6.42 10.61 14.06
N ASP A 14 7.07 9.55 14.54
CA ASP A 14 8.51 9.38 14.44
C ASP A 14 8.82 7.96 13.99
N LEU A 15 9.24 7.83 12.73
CA LEU A 15 9.53 6.53 12.12
C LEU A 15 10.66 5.81 12.84
N GLU A 16 11.72 6.55 13.21
CA GLU A 16 12.89 5.96 13.89
C GLU A 16 12.54 5.37 15.25
N LYS A 17 11.59 5.96 15.96
CA LYS A 17 11.13 5.44 17.25
C LYS A 17 10.20 4.25 17.08
N ALA A 18 9.40 4.24 16.03
CA ALA A 18 8.42 3.17 15.79
C ALA A 18 9.04 1.88 15.27
N ILE A 19 10.04 1.97 14.40
CA ILE A 19 10.64 0.82 13.71
C ILE A 19 11.08 -0.29 14.66
N PRO A 20 11.82 -0.03 15.77
CA PRO A 20 12.28 -1.12 16.64
C PRO A 20 11.15 -1.99 17.20
N PHE A 21 10.03 -1.38 17.55
CA PHE A 21 8.88 -2.14 18.04
C PHE A 21 8.36 -3.12 16.98
N TYR A 22 8.17 -2.62 15.76
CA TYR A 22 7.60 -3.44 14.68
C TYR A 22 8.59 -4.48 14.18
N GLU A 23 9.88 -4.19 14.14
CA GLU A 23 10.91 -5.17 13.81
C GLU A 23 10.94 -6.30 14.86
N GLY A 24 10.85 -5.96 16.13
CA GLY A 24 10.79 -6.94 17.20
C GLY A 24 9.53 -7.80 17.13
N LEU A 25 8.39 -7.19 16.83
CA LEU A 25 7.11 -7.90 16.74
C LEU A 25 7.03 -8.80 15.51
N ALA A 26 7.40 -8.28 14.35
CA ALA A 26 7.28 -8.99 13.08
C ALA A 26 8.45 -9.95 12.80
N GLY A 27 9.59 -9.76 13.47
CA GLY A 27 10.74 -10.63 13.33
C GLY A 27 11.59 -10.36 12.10
N GLY A 28 11.46 -9.18 11.47
CA GLY A 28 12.23 -8.83 10.28
C GLY A 28 12.80 -7.42 10.35
N ARG A 29 13.59 -7.05 9.36
CA ARG A 29 14.14 -5.70 9.24
C ARG A 29 13.27 -4.82 8.39
N ALA A 30 13.20 -3.54 8.74
CA ALA A 30 12.47 -2.54 7.98
C ALA A 30 13.14 -2.30 6.63
N MET A 31 12.31 -2.25 5.58
CA MET A 31 12.71 -1.77 4.25
C MET A 31 12.22 -0.35 4.10
N ARG A 32 13.15 0.60 4.03
CA ARG A 32 12.85 2.02 4.00
C ARG A 32 12.73 2.55 2.59
N SER A 33 11.82 3.49 2.40
CA SER A 33 11.66 4.22 1.15
C SER A 33 11.05 5.60 1.45
N GLU A 34 10.92 6.41 0.41
CA GLU A 34 10.27 7.71 0.49
C GLU A 34 9.37 7.89 -0.71
N ARG A 35 8.21 8.50 -0.50
CA ARG A 35 7.26 8.83 -1.57
C ARG A 35 6.68 10.22 -1.32
N GLY A 36 7.05 11.18 -2.15
CA GLY A 36 6.46 12.51 -2.12
C GLY A 36 6.52 13.21 -0.77
N GLY A 37 7.62 13.09 -0.04
CA GLY A 37 7.78 13.69 1.28
C GLY A 37 7.32 12.83 2.44
N VAL A 38 6.79 11.63 2.16
CA VAL A 38 6.39 10.67 3.19
C VAL A 38 7.48 9.60 3.32
N GLU A 39 8.00 9.44 4.53
CA GLU A 39 8.95 8.37 4.85
C GLU A 39 8.18 7.09 5.12
N VAL A 40 8.62 5.99 4.54
CA VAL A 40 7.94 4.69 4.60
C VAL A 40 8.90 3.63 5.09
N ALA A 41 8.41 2.74 5.95
CA ALA A 41 9.14 1.56 6.39
C ALA A 41 8.21 0.35 6.33
N ALA A 42 8.55 -0.62 5.49
CA ALA A 42 7.82 -1.88 5.40
C ALA A 42 8.46 -2.89 6.36
N VAL A 43 7.69 -3.39 7.31
CA VAL A 43 8.15 -4.35 8.32
C VAL A 43 7.10 -5.45 8.45
N GLY A 44 7.39 -6.63 7.92
CA GLY A 44 6.42 -7.72 7.89
C GLY A 44 5.15 -7.30 7.16
N CYS A 45 3.99 -7.44 7.80
CA CYS A 45 2.72 -7.01 7.23
C CYS A 45 2.38 -5.54 7.52
N PHE A 46 3.28 -4.79 8.15
CA PHE A 46 3.06 -3.39 8.51
C PHE A 46 3.76 -2.45 7.55
N LEU A 47 3.07 -1.40 7.16
CA LEU A 47 3.61 -0.32 6.35
C LEU A 47 3.56 0.95 7.19
N LEU A 48 4.69 1.30 7.80
CA LEU A 48 4.79 2.47 8.67
C LEU A 48 4.99 3.71 7.79
N MET A 49 4.27 4.78 8.08
CA MET A 49 4.35 6.03 7.33
C MET A 49 4.45 7.21 8.26
N SER A 50 5.34 8.15 7.94
CA SER A 50 5.53 9.38 8.67
C SER A 50 5.79 10.53 7.70
N GLY A 51 5.18 11.67 7.94
CA GLY A 51 5.34 12.82 7.07
C GLY A 51 4.36 13.94 7.40
N PRO A 52 4.27 14.96 6.54
CA PRO A 52 3.34 16.07 6.73
C PRO A 52 1.89 15.57 6.77
N GLU A 53 1.08 16.09 7.68
CA GLU A 53 -0.31 15.66 7.84
C GLU A 53 -1.14 15.85 6.57
N SER A 54 -0.85 16.90 5.79
CA SER A 54 -1.54 17.13 4.51
C SER A 54 -1.34 15.97 3.53
N GLN A 55 -0.19 15.30 3.57
CA GLN A 55 0.10 14.13 2.75
C GLN A 55 -0.52 12.87 3.35
N LEU A 56 -0.40 12.69 4.66
CA LEU A 56 -0.95 11.52 5.35
C LEU A 56 -2.47 11.47 5.27
N GLU A 57 -3.13 12.61 5.30
CA GLU A 57 -4.58 12.69 5.19
C GLU A 57 -5.11 12.02 3.92
N VAL A 58 -4.43 12.24 2.80
CA VAL A 58 -4.78 11.61 1.52
C VAL A 58 -4.53 10.10 1.58
N LEU A 59 -3.40 9.69 2.15
CA LEU A 59 -3.03 8.27 2.23
C LEU A 59 -3.96 7.49 3.15
N ARG A 60 -4.49 8.12 4.20
CA ARG A 60 -5.43 7.45 5.12
C ARG A 60 -6.74 7.04 4.45
N LYS A 61 -7.06 7.60 3.30
CA LYS A 61 -8.26 7.22 2.55
C LYS A 61 -8.14 5.84 1.91
N VAL A 62 -6.92 5.33 1.78
CA VAL A 62 -6.64 4.00 1.26
C VAL A 62 -6.52 3.04 2.44
N ALA A 63 -7.38 2.04 2.49
CA ALA A 63 -7.51 1.14 3.65
C ALA A 63 -6.30 0.23 3.84
N ALA A 64 -5.74 -0.28 2.74
CA ALA A 64 -4.59 -1.19 2.79
C ALA A 64 -3.92 -1.27 1.44
N THR A 65 -2.71 -1.85 1.42
CA THR A 65 -2.01 -2.20 0.20
C THR A 65 -2.06 -3.72 0.03
N ILE A 66 -2.55 -4.18 -1.11
CA ILE A 66 -2.75 -5.59 -1.42
C ILE A 66 -1.78 -5.98 -2.52
N ALA A 67 -0.92 -6.97 -2.24
CA ALA A 67 -0.02 -7.53 -3.23
C ALA A 67 -0.76 -8.57 -4.07
N VAL A 68 -0.67 -8.44 -5.39
CA VAL A 68 -1.30 -9.35 -6.34
C VAL A 68 -0.29 -9.81 -7.38
N THR A 69 -0.64 -10.85 -8.13
CA THR A 69 0.24 -11.35 -9.19
C THR A 69 0.21 -10.46 -10.43
N ASP A 70 -0.90 -9.76 -10.69
CA ASP A 70 -1.07 -8.96 -11.91
C ASP A 70 -2.15 -7.88 -11.72
N VAL A 71 -1.76 -6.60 -11.70
CA VAL A 71 -2.72 -5.50 -11.52
C VAL A 71 -3.65 -5.31 -12.72
N GLU A 72 -3.23 -5.70 -13.93
CA GLU A 72 -4.12 -5.64 -15.10
C GLU A 72 -5.28 -6.61 -14.98
N GLU A 73 -5.01 -7.82 -14.53
CA GLU A 73 -6.05 -8.81 -14.25
C GLU A 73 -6.94 -8.35 -13.08
N THR A 74 -6.33 -7.73 -12.06
CA THR A 74 -7.04 -7.17 -10.91
C THR A 74 -8.02 -6.08 -11.37
N LEU A 75 -7.58 -5.18 -12.25
CA LEU A 75 -8.43 -4.15 -12.82
C LEU A 75 -9.67 -4.75 -13.49
N ARG A 76 -9.46 -5.76 -14.32
CA ARG A 76 -10.57 -6.43 -15.01
C ARG A 76 -11.53 -7.10 -14.04
N ALA A 77 -10.99 -7.75 -13.00
CA ALA A 77 -11.80 -8.40 -11.98
C ALA A 77 -12.64 -7.40 -11.19
N ILE A 78 -12.03 -6.31 -10.72
CA ILE A 78 -12.72 -5.27 -9.95
C ILE A 78 -13.83 -4.64 -10.79
N THR A 79 -13.55 -4.28 -12.03
CA THR A 79 -14.54 -3.66 -12.93
C THR A 79 -15.69 -4.62 -13.19
N SER A 80 -15.39 -5.89 -13.45
CA SER A 80 -16.39 -6.93 -13.69
C SER A 80 -17.29 -7.18 -12.48
N LEU A 81 -16.77 -7.00 -11.27
CA LEU A 81 -17.50 -7.23 -10.03
C LEU A 81 -18.18 -5.96 -9.46
N GLY A 82 -18.17 -4.86 -10.20
CA GLY A 82 -18.90 -3.65 -9.83
C GLY A 82 -18.09 -2.61 -9.07
N GLY A 83 -16.78 -2.78 -8.97
CA GLY A 83 -15.89 -1.76 -8.40
C GLY A 83 -15.46 -0.74 -9.45
N ASP A 84 -14.76 0.29 -8.98
CA ASP A 84 -14.28 1.39 -9.82
C ASP A 84 -12.78 1.55 -9.71
N VAL A 85 -12.11 1.80 -10.83
CA VAL A 85 -10.69 2.15 -10.85
C VAL A 85 -10.56 3.66 -10.65
N ILE A 86 -9.78 4.06 -9.64
CA ILE A 86 -9.56 5.47 -9.33
C ILE A 86 -8.30 5.97 -10.06
N ALA A 87 -7.23 5.19 -10.06
CA ALA A 87 -5.97 5.56 -10.71
C ALA A 87 -5.16 4.32 -11.07
N GLY A 88 -4.39 4.42 -12.17
CA GLY A 88 -3.52 3.36 -12.63
C GLY A 88 -4.21 2.36 -13.55
N PRO A 89 -3.53 1.27 -13.90
CA PRO A 89 -2.20 0.88 -13.43
C PRO A 89 -1.09 1.82 -13.89
N VAL A 90 -0.16 2.13 -13.00
CA VAL A 90 1.02 2.94 -13.32
C VAL A 90 2.29 2.23 -12.85
N PRO A 91 3.41 2.41 -13.58
CA PRO A 91 4.68 1.84 -13.14
C PRO A 91 5.20 2.53 -11.88
N THR A 92 5.89 1.76 -11.05
CA THR A 92 6.59 2.22 -9.86
C THR A 92 8.00 1.65 -9.87
N PRO A 93 8.92 2.11 -9.02
CA PRO A 93 10.24 1.51 -8.93
C PRO A 93 10.23 0.01 -8.63
N ALA A 94 9.20 -0.48 -7.93
CA ALA A 94 9.11 -1.88 -7.51
C ALA A 94 8.20 -2.74 -8.40
N GLY A 95 7.46 -2.13 -9.34
CA GLY A 95 6.49 -2.84 -10.18
C GLY A 95 5.41 -1.89 -10.68
N ARG A 96 4.14 -2.25 -10.46
CA ARG A 96 3.01 -1.40 -10.88
C ARG A 96 2.03 -1.23 -9.73
N ASN A 97 1.27 -0.13 -9.72
CA ASN A 97 0.21 0.04 -8.76
C ASN A 97 -1.12 0.45 -9.40
N LEU A 98 -2.19 0.16 -8.69
CA LEU A 98 -3.57 0.42 -9.07
C LEU A 98 -4.33 0.84 -7.82
N ILE A 99 -5.07 1.94 -7.90
CA ILE A 99 -5.97 2.37 -6.81
C ILE A 99 -7.39 2.12 -7.26
N ALA A 100 -8.16 1.43 -6.45
CA ALA A 100 -9.53 1.06 -6.79
C ALA A 100 -10.47 1.19 -5.60
N ARG A 101 -11.75 1.50 -5.92
CA ARG A 101 -12.84 1.52 -4.94
C ARG A 101 -13.68 0.27 -5.11
N HIS A 102 -13.91 -0.41 -4.02
CA HIS A 102 -14.81 -1.56 -3.97
C HIS A 102 -16.27 -1.09 -3.94
N PRO A 103 -17.25 -1.95 -4.25
CA PRO A 103 -18.68 -1.58 -4.22
C PRO A 103 -19.16 -1.05 -2.87
N ASP A 104 -18.53 -1.46 -1.77
CA ASP A 104 -18.86 -0.98 -0.43
C ASP A 104 -18.25 0.39 -0.09
N GLY A 105 -17.50 1.00 -1.01
CA GLY A 105 -16.85 2.29 -0.83
C GLY A 105 -15.43 2.22 -0.32
N ALA A 106 -14.94 1.08 0.11
CA ALA A 106 -13.55 0.93 0.59
C ALA A 106 -12.57 1.10 -0.58
N ILE A 107 -11.49 1.82 -0.32
CA ILE A 107 -10.44 2.09 -1.32
C ILE A 107 -9.19 1.32 -0.93
N TYR A 108 -8.60 0.64 -1.90
CA TYR A 108 -7.38 -0.14 -1.72
C TYR A 108 -6.36 0.18 -2.80
N GLU A 109 -5.10 0.07 -2.44
CA GLU A 109 -4.00 0.04 -3.40
C GLU A 109 -3.66 -1.41 -3.72
N TYR A 110 -3.53 -1.73 -4.98
CA TYR A 110 -3.06 -3.03 -5.45
C TYR A 110 -1.71 -2.87 -6.11
N VAL A 111 -0.78 -3.75 -5.76
CA VAL A 111 0.59 -3.69 -6.29
C VAL A 111 1.02 -5.05 -6.83
N ASP A 112 1.76 -5.05 -7.92
CA ASP A 112 2.45 -6.24 -8.41
C ASP A 112 3.93 -5.88 -8.66
N ARG A 113 4.74 -6.89 -9.00
CA ARG A 113 6.16 -6.72 -9.27
C ARG A 113 6.47 -6.82 -10.77
N ARG A 114 5.50 -6.60 -11.62
CA ARG A 114 5.68 -6.63 -13.06
C ARG A 114 6.15 -5.28 -13.58
N ALA A 115 6.94 -5.31 -14.63
CA ALA A 115 7.40 -4.11 -15.30
C ALA A 115 6.31 -3.47 -16.15
#